data_835681a6ff00585a0cdf979ebf9ca054
#
_entry.id   835681a6ff00585a0cdf979ebf9ca054
#
_cell.length_a   1.000
_cell.length_b   1.000
_cell.length_c   1.000
_cell.angle_alpha   90.00
_cell.angle_beta   90.00
_cell.angle_gamma   90.00
#
_symmetry.space_group_name_H-M   'P 1'
#
loop_
_entity.id
_entity.type
_entity.pdbx_description
1 polymer ?
#
loop_
_entity_poly.entity_id
_entity_poly.type
_entity_poly.pdbx_seq_one_letter_code
_entity_poly.pdbx_strand_id
1 'polypeptide(L)'
;MASAHSSTKLTKTTNSEASAVSAVIDDAVVDGVAPETAKLKAASKQKGSGLNTVIDRVLNLLSSVPFGITLLILLITACMIGMLIQQQELESFPTYYAELTPAEKVVYGRLGFFDIYHAPYFNLLLLLLSLTIILTSIDHFPKAWSFITRKKLTASPTFAMAQKFKEKVEIPQLGRKQLAERAIEAARKMKFKVRVTEEDHRTTIFAERGVWNRLGAYVVHIGLLTIFFGGFMTSRGFTGMMSVVPDQSSDRMTQNVFNIDNATTEHAIGQRELALPFTIEGVDIQQKLINKDGSIDLGNTLDWLTRVRILDHQSGQQTDALIHMNTPFDYRGYRLFQASYNKPGSARTIKLRVTPASGAQSQEVTIQRDSEAKLADGTRLRYVRFNPSFTVDREQQVGMSSPDYDNPAAHLAYITSDGKQGEVWAFNEAFANTVATAPVMKKFMDNGAYQFVLTDFEKVGSNHVLSIQYDPGAKIVYVGFTILCLTLIAVFFFSHQRLWIVVEDGNVYLGGDANRNRLGFEDRAKKIIALIRQPQAAG
;
A
#
# COMPACT_ATOMS: atom_id res chain seq x y z
N MET A 1 -29.10 23.81 -42.40
CA MET A 1 -27.93 24.64 -42.78
C MET A 1 -26.83 24.25 -41.83
N ALA A 2 -25.95 23.40 -42.27
CA ALA A 2 -24.57 23.64 -42.71
C ALA A 2 -23.66 23.89 -41.46
N SER A 3 -22.57 23.24 -41.20
CA SER A 3 -21.62 22.35 -41.89
C SER A 3 -20.63 21.84 -40.81
N ALA A 4 -20.25 20.59 -40.74
CA ALA A 4 -19.10 19.94 -41.37
C ALA A 4 -17.72 20.52 -41.01
N HIS A 5 -16.83 19.57 -40.62
CA HIS A 5 -15.36 19.59 -40.55
C HIS A 5 -14.63 20.08 -39.30
N SER A 6 -14.14 19.13 -38.51
CA SER A 6 -12.70 18.91 -38.38
C SER A 6 -12.40 17.59 -37.69
N SER A 7 -12.35 16.53 -38.47
CA SER A 7 -11.65 15.30 -38.14
C SER A 7 -10.31 15.36 -38.85
N THR A 8 -9.21 15.33 -38.15
CA THR A 8 -7.87 14.89 -38.58
C THR A 8 -6.80 15.62 -37.76
N LYS A 9 -6.33 15.02 -36.67
CA LYS A 9 -4.96 15.18 -36.14
C LYS A 9 -4.75 14.42 -34.78
N LEU A 10 -5.02 13.13 -34.77
CA LEU A 10 -4.72 12.31 -33.58
C LEU A 10 -4.04 10.97 -33.91
N THR A 11 -3.39 10.86 -35.07
CA THR A 11 -2.74 9.61 -35.51
C THR A 11 -1.25 9.70 -35.78
N LYS A 12 -0.56 10.76 -35.31
CA LYS A 12 0.90 10.89 -35.52
C LYS A 12 1.79 10.85 -34.29
N THR A 13 1.24 10.81 -33.08
CA THR A 13 2.04 10.78 -31.83
C THR A 13 2.30 9.38 -31.26
N THR A 14 1.50 8.39 -31.62
CA THR A 14 1.65 7.01 -31.10
C THR A 14 2.74 6.19 -31.81
N ASN A 15 3.13 6.56 -33.03
CA ASN A 15 4.19 5.87 -33.78
C ASN A 15 5.61 6.30 -33.37
N SER A 16 5.77 7.43 -32.70
CA SER A 16 7.08 7.95 -32.28
C SER A 16 7.60 7.26 -31.02
N GLU A 17 6.72 6.91 -30.08
CA GLU A 17 7.11 6.26 -28.83
C GLU A 17 7.34 4.75 -28.99
N ALA A 18 6.55 4.08 -29.80
CA ALA A 18 6.76 2.68 -30.17
C ALA A 18 8.07 2.50 -30.97
N SER A 19 8.44 3.49 -31.79
CA SER A 19 9.72 3.53 -32.51
C SER A 19 10.91 3.74 -31.56
N ALA A 20 10.75 4.49 -30.47
CA ALA A 20 11.81 4.70 -29.49
C ALA A 20 12.11 3.44 -28.65
N VAL A 21 11.12 2.61 -28.38
CA VAL A 21 11.29 1.32 -27.69
C VAL A 21 11.91 0.27 -28.63
N SER A 22 11.55 0.25 -29.90
CA SER A 22 12.16 -0.63 -30.90
C SER A 22 13.62 -0.23 -31.23
N ALA A 23 13.93 1.07 -31.29
CA ALA A 23 15.29 1.54 -31.54
C ALA A 23 16.30 1.18 -30.42
N VAL A 24 15.83 0.91 -29.20
CA VAL A 24 16.69 0.42 -28.10
C VAL A 24 17.07 -1.05 -28.28
N ILE A 25 16.32 -1.81 -29.07
CA ILE A 25 16.56 -3.23 -29.36
C ILE A 25 17.49 -3.39 -30.58
N ASP A 26 17.38 -2.53 -31.59
CA ASP A 26 18.18 -2.61 -32.82
C ASP A 26 19.61 -2.07 -32.71
N ASP A 27 19.90 -1.18 -31.75
CA ASP A 27 21.26 -0.65 -31.54
C ASP A 27 22.30 -1.71 -31.03
N ALA A 28 21.85 -2.93 -30.76
CA ALA A 28 22.75 -4.03 -30.36
C ALA A 28 23.40 -4.80 -31.54
N VAL A 29 22.98 -4.50 -32.77
CA VAL A 29 23.37 -5.28 -33.95
C VAL A 29 24.57 -4.69 -34.72
N VAL A 30 25.03 -3.48 -34.41
CA VAL A 30 26.03 -2.78 -35.24
C VAL A 30 27.51 -3.06 -34.84
N ASP A 31 27.76 -3.73 -33.72
CA ASP A 31 29.17 -4.14 -33.43
C ASP A 31 29.41 -5.56 -33.96
N GLY A 32 30.07 -5.64 -35.14
CA GLY A 32 30.44 -6.84 -35.91
C GLY A 32 31.08 -7.98 -35.13
N VAL A 33 30.32 -8.67 -34.32
CA VAL A 33 30.61 -10.01 -33.83
C VAL A 33 29.72 -10.98 -34.60
N ALA A 34 30.26 -11.61 -35.63
CA ALA A 34 29.59 -12.65 -36.38
C ALA A 34 29.10 -13.78 -35.48
N PRO A 35 27.91 -14.33 -35.73
CA PRO A 35 27.18 -15.17 -34.80
C PRO A 35 27.67 -16.62 -34.85
N GLU A 36 28.60 -16.98 -34.00
CA GLU A 36 28.79 -18.40 -33.65
C GLU A 36 27.55 -19.02 -33.02
N THR A 37 26.72 -18.20 -32.38
CA THR A 37 25.44 -18.62 -31.82
C THR A 37 24.36 -18.90 -32.84
N ALA A 38 24.43 -18.32 -34.06
CA ALA A 38 23.52 -18.66 -35.16
C ALA A 38 23.80 -20.05 -35.73
N LYS A 39 25.09 -20.48 -35.75
CA LYS A 39 25.46 -21.84 -36.15
C LYS A 39 25.05 -22.90 -35.14
N LEU A 40 25.08 -22.58 -33.85
CA LEU A 40 24.59 -23.48 -32.79
C LEU A 40 23.05 -23.63 -32.82
N LYS A 41 22.29 -22.59 -33.15
CA LYS A 41 20.83 -22.67 -33.35
C LYS A 41 20.45 -23.41 -34.65
N ALA A 42 21.29 -23.37 -35.66
CA ALA A 42 21.04 -24.12 -36.91
C ALA A 42 21.40 -25.63 -36.79
N ALA A 43 22.33 -25.99 -35.92
CA ALA A 43 22.71 -27.38 -35.69
C ALA A 43 21.76 -28.16 -34.75
N SER A 44 20.92 -27.48 -33.97
CA SER A 44 19.95 -28.13 -33.07
C SER A 44 18.57 -28.41 -33.69
N LYS A 45 18.39 -28.23 -35.00
CA LYS A 45 17.21 -28.68 -35.74
C LYS A 45 17.22 -30.18 -36.01
N GLN A 46 17.60 -30.99 -35.05
CA GLN A 46 17.26 -32.39 -35.05
C GLN A 46 15.79 -32.55 -34.70
N LYS A 47 15.02 -33.29 -35.52
CA LYS A 47 13.60 -33.62 -35.34
C LYS A 47 13.37 -34.17 -33.93
N GLY A 48 13.13 -33.29 -32.98
CA GLY A 48 12.65 -33.64 -31.66
C GLY A 48 11.20 -34.15 -31.76
N SER A 49 10.82 -35.04 -30.87
CA SER A 49 9.44 -35.55 -30.74
C SER A 49 8.47 -34.37 -30.70
N GLY A 50 7.23 -34.52 -31.17
CA GLY A 50 6.23 -33.44 -31.24
C GLY A 50 6.07 -32.67 -29.90
N LEU A 51 6.36 -33.31 -28.77
CA LEU A 51 6.36 -32.68 -27.44
C LEU A 51 7.44 -31.58 -27.30
N ASN A 52 8.68 -31.84 -27.75
CA ASN A 52 9.77 -30.85 -27.69
C ASN A 52 9.46 -29.60 -28.54
N THR A 53 8.81 -29.80 -29.69
CA THR A 53 8.38 -28.69 -30.56
C THR A 53 7.29 -27.83 -29.90
N VAL A 54 6.36 -28.43 -29.15
CA VAL A 54 5.34 -27.69 -28.39
C VAL A 54 5.97 -26.93 -27.23
N ILE A 55 6.85 -27.55 -26.47
CA ILE A 55 7.58 -26.91 -25.37
C ILE A 55 8.38 -25.70 -25.89
N ASP A 56 9.10 -25.83 -27.00
CA ASP A 56 9.87 -24.74 -27.58
C ASP A 56 8.97 -23.58 -28.02
N ARG A 57 7.78 -23.86 -28.58
CA ARG A 57 6.82 -22.82 -28.95
C ARG A 57 6.28 -22.09 -27.73
N VAL A 58 5.91 -22.80 -26.67
CA VAL A 58 5.42 -22.22 -25.42
C VAL A 58 6.51 -21.36 -24.76
N LEU A 59 7.75 -21.85 -24.67
CA LEU A 59 8.88 -21.08 -24.11
C LEU A 59 9.16 -19.82 -24.93
N ASN A 60 9.15 -19.92 -26.26
CA ASN A 60 9.32 -18.75 -27.14
C ASN A 60 8.20 -17.73 -27.02
N LEU A 61 6.96 -18.16 -26.80
CA LEU A 61 5.83 -17.28 -26.52
C LEU A 61 6.01 -16.58 -25.17
N LEU A 62 6.31 -17.35 -24.12
CA LEU A 62 6.51 -16.83 -22.76
C LEU A 62 7.71 -15.89 -22.65
N SER A 63 8.78 -16.10 -23.43
CA SER A 63 9.94 -15.20 -23.44
C SER A 63 9.77 -13.99 -24.36
N SER A 64 8.63 -13.86 -25.04
CA SER A 64 8.38 -12.75 -25.96
C SER A 64 7.96 -11.47 -25.25
N VAL A 65 8.59 -10.35 -25.62
CA VAL A 65 8.28 -9.02 -25.05
C VAL A 65 6.81 -8.61 -25.31
N PRO A 66 6.24 -8.79 -26.51
CA PRO A 66 4.83 -8.45 -26.76
C PRO A 66 3.86 -9.21 -25.85
N PHE A 67 4.12 -10.50 -25.60
CA PHE A 67 3.29 -11.30 -24.69
C PHE A 67 3.36 -10.77 -23.26
N GLY A 68 4.56 -10.43 -22.77
CA GLY A 68 4.73 -9.80 -21.45
C GLY A 68 3.99 -8.47 -21.32
N ILE A 69 4.00 -7.62 -22.35
CA ILE A 69 3.26 -6.36 -22.37
C ILE A 69 1.74 -6.62 -22.33
N THR A 70 1.24 -7.61 -23.07
CA THR A 70 -0.18 -7.99 -23.03
C THR A 70 -0.61 -8.44 -21.64
N LEU A 71 0.18 -9.32 -20.99
CA LEU A 71 -0.09 -9.76 -19.62
C LEU A 71 -0.07 -8.59 -18.62
N LEU A 72 0.86 -7.65 -18.79
CA LEU A 72 0.94 -6.45 -17.95
C LEU A 72 -0.31 -5.57 -18.11
N ILE A 73 -0.78 -5.36 -19.34
CA ILE A 73 -2.01 -4.60 -19.59
C ILE A 73 -3.21 -5.29 -18.94
N LEU A 74 -3.33 -6.61 -19.08
CA LEU A 74 -4.40 -7.38 -18.43
C LEU A 74 -4.35 -7.27 -16.90
N LEU A 75 -3.16 -7.36 -16.32
CA LEU A 75 -2.97 -7.21 -14.88
C LEU A 75 -3.36 -5.80 -14.40
N ILE A 76 -2.93 -4.75 -15.10
CA ILE A 76 -3.30 -3.37 -14.78
C ILE A 76 -4.82 -3.20 -14.87
N THR A 77 -5.45 -3.74 -15.90
CA THR A 77 -6.92 -3.69 -16.07
C THR A 77 -7.62 -4.39 -14.91
N ALA A 78 -7.14 -5.57 -14.48
CA ALA A 78 -7.69 -6.27 -13.34
C ALA A 78 -7.52 -5.46 -12.04
N CYS A 79 -6.36 -4.84 -11.81
CA CYS A 79 -6.15 -3.95 -10.67
C CYS A 79 -7.09 -2.74 -10.70
N MET A 80 -7.31 -2.12 -11.87
CA MET A 80 -8.25 -1.00 -12.01
C MET A 80 -9.68 -1.42 -11.67
N ILE A 81 -10.13 -2.58 -12.14
CA ILE A 81 -11.44 -3.14 -11.78
C ILE A 81 -11.55 -3.31 -10.27
N GLY A 82 -10.53 -3.90 -9.62
CA GLY A 82 -10.51 -4.10 -8.17
C GLY A 82 -10.48 -2.81 -7.35
N MET A 83 -10.02 -1.70 -7.93
CA MET A 83 -10.07 -0.38 -7.30
C MET A 83 -11.43 0.32 -7.47
N LEU A 84 -12.11 0.08 -8.59
CA LEU A 84 -13.40 0.72 -8.91
C LEU A 84 -14.57 -0.01 -8.26
N ILE A 85 -14.49 -1.34 -8.14
CA ILE A 85 -15.53 -2.19 -7.54
C ILE A 85 -15.15 -2.48 -6.10
N GLN A 86 -16.06 -2.21 -5.15
CA GLN A 86 -15.78 -2.49 -3.74
C GLN A 86 -15.59 -3.98 -3.50
N GLN A 87 -14.54 -4.30 -2.76
CA GLN A 87 -14.21 -5.68 -2.42
C GLN A 87 -15.05 -6.17 -1.22
N GLN A 88 -15.45 -7.44 -1.23
CA GLN A 88 -16.35 -8.03 -0.25
C GLN A 88 -15.85 -7.96 1.20
N GLU A 89 -14.54 -7.84 1.42
CA GLU A 89 -13.93 -7.75 2.76
C GLU A 89 -14.15 -6.39 3.44
N LEU A 90 -14.58 -5.36 2.70
CA LEU A 90 -14.81 -4.03 3.24
C LEU A 90 -16.09 -3.99 4.06
N GLU A 91 -16.09 -3.27 5.16
CA GLU A 91 -17.26 -3.05 6.02
C GLU A 91 -18.43 -2.39 5.24
N SER A 92 -18.11 -1.48 4.33
CA SER A 92 -19.11 -0.77 3.50
C SER A 92 -19.65 -1.61 2.35
N PHE A 93 -19.15 -2.83 2.12
CA PHE A 93 -19.58 -3.66 0.99
C PHE A 93 -21.10 -3.96 0.97
N PRO A 94 -21.78 -4.30 2.09
CA PRO A 94 -23.22 -4.54 2.07
C PRO A 94 -24.03 -3.33 1.58
N THR A 95 -23.64 -2.11 1.98
CA THR A 95 -24.30 -0.87 1.54
C THR A 95 -24.08 -0.63 0.05
N TYR A 96 -22.84 -0.72 -0.41
CA TYR A 96 -22.50 -0.63 -1.83
C TYR A 96 -23.26 -1.68 -2.67
N TYR A 97 -23.30 -2.93 -2.19
CA TYR A 97 -23.98 -4.01 -2.88
C TYR A 97 -25.50 -3.79 -3.00
N ALA A 98 -26.12 -3.19 -1.99
CA ALA A 98 -27.55 -2.87 -2.01
C ALA A 98 -27.91 -1.90 -3.15
N GLU A 99 -27.01 -0.96 -3.48
CA GLU A 99 -27.21 0.05 -4.52
C GLU A 99 -27.04 -0.49 -5.94
N LEU A 100 -26.40 -1.67 -6.12
CA LEU A 100 -26.17 -2.26 -7.44
C LEU A 100 -27.48 -2.79 -8.07
N THR A 101 -27.57 -2.69 -9.39
CA THR A 101 -28.65 -3.31 -10.17
C THR A 101 -28.53 -4.85 -10.15
N PRO A 102 -29.63 -5.59 -10.35
CA PRO A 102 -29.58 -7.07 -10.42
C PRO A 102 -28.62 -7.60 -11.47
N ALA A 103 -28.47 -6.91 -12.61
CA ALA A 103 -27.54 -7.29 -13.66
C ALA A 103 -26.07 -7.13 -13.22
N GLU A 104 -25.72 -6.01 -12.58
CA GLU A 104 -24.38 -5.75 -12.03
C GLU A 104 -24.02 -6.78 -10.96
N LYS A 105 -24.93 -7.10 -10.04
CA LYS A 105 -24.74 -8.11 -9.00
C LYS A 105 -24.36 -9.47 -9.58
N VAL A 106 -25.06 -9.91 -10.63
CA VAL A 106 -24.79 -11.19 -11.28
C VAL A 106 -23.50 -11.16 -12.10
N VAL A 107 -23.28 -10.11 -12.89
CA VAL A 107 -22.10 -10.00 -13.76
C VAL A 107 -20.82 -9.88 -12.93
N TYR A 108 -20.78 -8.94 -11.98
CA TYR A 108 -19.59 -8.73 -11.14
C TYR A 108 -19.30 -9.96 -10.26
N GLY A 109 -20.35 -10.58 -9.72
CA GLY A 109 -20.22 -11.79 -8.93
C GLY A 109 -19.67 -12.97 -9.73
N ARG A 110 -20.21 -13.24 -10.96
CA ARG A 110 -19.73 -14.35 -11.81
C ARG A 110 -18.30 -14.15 -12.29
N LEU A 111 -17.91 -12.90 -12.54
CA LEU A 111 -16.54 -12.56 -12.93
C LEU A 111 -15.57 -12.51 -11.74
N GLY A 112 -16.07 -12.62 -10.50
CA GLY A 112 -15.27 -12.59 -9.29
C GLY A 112 -14.71 -11.19 -8.97
N PHE A 113 -15.36 -10.11 -9.43
CA PHE A 113 -14.89 -8.74 -9.25
C PHE A 113 -15.02 -8.24 -7.80
N PHE A 114 -15.90 -8.86 -6.99
CA PHE A 114 -16.02 -8.56 -5.57
C PHE A 114 -14.88 -9.14 -4.73
N ASP A 115 -14.05 -10.02 -5.32
CA ASP A 115 -12.88 -10.64 -4.69
C ASP A 115 -11.76 -10.88 -5.70
N ILE A 116 -11.46 -9.85 -6.50
CA ILE A 116 -10.59 -9.99 -7.68
C ILE A 116 -9.15 -10.37 -7.32
N TYR A 117 -8.64 -9.88 -6.19
CA TYR A 117 -7.26 -10.12 -5.76
C TYR A 117 -7.02 -11.56 -5.28
N HIS A 118 -8.08 -12.28 -4.87
CA HIS A 118 -8.03 -13.70 -4.54
C HIS A 118 -8.45 -14.60 -5.70
N ALA A 119 -8.96 -14.01 -6.81
CA ALA A 119 -9.43 -14.76 -7.96
C ALA A 119 -8.29 -15.60 -8.60
N PRO A 120 -8.57 -16.86 -9.00
CA PRO A 120 -7.56 -17.75 -9.60
C PRO A 120 -6.90 -17.16 -10.85
N TYR A 121 -7.66 -16.45 -11.70
CA TYR A 121 -7.12 -15.83 -12.90
C TYR A 121 -6.17 -14.67 -12.59
N PHE A 122 -6.38 -13.91 -11.50
CA PHE A 122 -5.46 -12.86 -11.06
C PHE A 122 -4.12 -13.44 -10.63
N ASN A 123 -4.14 -14.49 -9.82
CA ASN A 123 -2.94 -15.20 -9.40
C ASN A 123 -2.23 -15.87 -10.60
N LEU A 124 -2.99 -16.38 -11.58
CA LEU A 124 -2.44 -16.93 -12.83
C LEU A 124 -1.74 -15.83 -13.66
N LEU A 125 -2.34 -14.63 -13.78
CA LEU A 125 -1.69 -13.48 -14.46
C LEU A 125 -0.37 -13.11 -13.78
N LEU A 126 -0.32 -13.04 -12.45
CA LEU A 126 0.91 -12.79 -11.71
C LEU A 126 1.97 -13.87 -11.96
N LEU A 127 1.57 -15.14 -11.97
CA LEU A 127 2.46 -16.26 -12.23
C LEU A 127 3.02 -16.22 -13.65
N LEU A 128 2.17 -16.06 -14.66
CA LEU A 128 2.58 -16.01 -16.07
C LEU A 128 3.48 -14.81 -16.34
N LEU A 129 3.15 -13.64 -15.79
CA LEU A 129 3.97 -12.45 -15.94
C LEU A 129 5.33 -12.62 -15.24
N SER A 130 5.37 -13.22 -14.06
CA SER A 130 6.62 -13.55 -13.37
C SER A 130 7.49 -14.48 -14.20
N LEU A 131 6.90 -15.54 -14.75
CA LEU A 131 7.60 -16.49 -15.59
C LEU A 131 8.14 -15.83 -16.88
N THR A 132 7.36 -14.97 -17.50
CA THR A 132 7.77 -14.18 -18.68
C THR A 132 8.98 -13.29 -18.36
N ILE A 133 8.96 -12.58 -17.24
CA ILE A 133 10.09 -11.73 -16.79
C ILE A 133 11.35 -12.58 -16.55
N ILE A 134 11.23 -13.74 -15.90
CA ILE A 134 12.35 -14.64 -15.64
C ILE A 134 12.96 -15.13 -16.95
N LEU A 135 12.13 -15.69 -17.84
CA LEU A 135 12.60 -16.26 -19.11
C LEU A 135 13.24 -15.19 -20.01
N THR A 136 12.58 -14.03 -20.16
CA THR A 136 13.15 -12.91 -20.93
C THR A 136 14.47 -12.41 -20.32
N SER A 137 14.57 -12.38 -19.00
CA SER A 137 15.80 -11.97 -18.31
C SER A 137 16.94 -12.95 -18.58
N ILE A 138 16.70 -14.26 -18.52
CA ILE A 138 17.68 -15.30 -18.81
C ILE A 138 18.17 -15.17 -20.25
N ASP A 139 17.28 -15.01 -21.22
CA ASP A 139 17.62 -14.90 -22.64
C ASP A 139 18.48 -13.67 -22.97
N HIS A 140 18.24 -12.55 -22.31
CA HIS A 140 18.94 -11.29 -22.59
C HIS A 140 20.15 -11.02 -21.71
N PHE A 141 20.27 -11.71 -20.56
CA PHE A 141 21.38 -11.52 -19.61
C PHE A 141 22.77 -11.73 -20.24
N PRO A 142 23.05 -12.80 -21.05
CA PRO A 142 24.38 -13.00 -21.63
C PRO A 142 24.85 -11.83 -22.50
N LYS A 143 23.93 -11.18 -23.23
CA LYS A 143 24.21 -9.98 -24.02
C LYS A 143 24.62 -8.81 -23.12
N ALA A 144 23.83 -8.51 -22.09
CA ALA A 144 24.13 -7.44 -21.15
C ALA A 144 25.46 -7.68 -20.39
N TRP A 145 25.70 -8.93 -20.00
CA TRP A 145 26.95 -9.34 -19.33
C TRP A 145 28.16 -9.20 -20.23
N SER A 146 28.02 -9.49 -21.51
CA SER A 146 29.11 -9.32 -22.48
C SER A 146 29.60 -7.86 -22.61
N PHE A 147 28.67 -6.87 -22.49
CA PHE A 147 29.04 -5.44 -22.47
C PHE A 147 29.88 -5.06 -21.25
N ILE A 148 29.78 -5.81 -20.17
CA ILE A 148 30.55 -5.57 -18.93
C ILE A 148 31.92 -6.23 -19.01
N THR A 149 31.97 -7.44 -19.54
CA THR A 149 33.17 -8.29 -19.53
C THR A 149 34.01 -8.16 -20.79
N ARG A 150 33.40 -8.13 -21.98
CA ARG A 150 34.09 -8.05 -23.28
C ARG A 150 34.18 -6.59 -23.72
N LYS A 151 35.34 -5.98 -23.52
CA LYS A 151 35.60 -4.58 -23.85
C LYS A 151 36.50 -4.47 -25.08
N LYS A 152 36.12 -3.61 -26.03
CA LYS A 152 36.97 -3.28 -27.16
C LYS A 152 38.02 -2.26 -26.70
N LEU A 153 39.21 -2.72 -26.40
CA LEU A 153 40.30 -1.89 -25.85
C LEU A 153 41.11 -1.18 -26.95
N THR A 154 41.10 -1.71 -28.17
CA THR A 154 41.81 -1.14 -29.33
C THR A 154 40.78 -0.50 -30.28
N ALA A 155 41.17 0.63 -30.87
CA ALA A 155 40.33 1.35 -31.82
C ALA A 155 41.20 2.03 -32.91
N SER A 156 40.69 2.08 -34.15
CA SER A 156 41.30 2.89 -35.21
C SER A 156 40.73 4.30 -35.21
N PRO A 157 41.41 5.29 -35.81
CA PRO A 157 40.84 6.62 -36.02
C PRO A 157 39.48 6.59 -36.74
N THR A 158 39.36 5.72 -37.75
CA THR A 158 38.08 5.52 -38.48
C THR A 158 36.97 4.98 -37.58
N PHE A 159 37.27 4.03 -36.69
CA PHE A 159 36.31 3.55 -35.71
C PHE A 159 35.88 4.65 -34.73
N ALA A 160 36.80 5.45 -34.20
CA ALA A 160 36.49 6.55 -33.32
C ALA A 160 35.59 7.60 -34.02
N MET A 161 35.89 7.91 -35.28
CA MET A 161 35.10 8.87 -36.08
C MET A 161 33.78 8.32 -36.59
N ALA A 162 33.52 7.02 -36.45
CA ALA A 162 32.22 6.41 -36.76
C ALA A 162 31.27 6.39 -35.56
N GLN A 163 31.68 6.79 -34.34
CA GLN A 163 30.85 6.81 -33.16
C GLN A 163 29.80 7.95 -33.20
N LYS A 164 28.75 7.86 -32.36
CA LYS A 164 27.69 8.86 -32.27
C LYS A 164 28.21 10.24 -31.86
N PHE A 165 29.08 10.31 -30.87
CA PHE A 165 29.91 11.48 -30.58
C PHE A 165 31.27 11.30 -31.23
N LYS A 166 31.75 12.30 -31.96
CA LYS A 166 33.04 12.27 -32.65
C LYS A 166 33.64 13.65 -32.71
N GLU A 167 34.97 13.72 -32.48
CA GLU A 167 35.71 14.97 -32.57
C GLU A 167 37.17 14.65 -32.92
N LYS A 168 37.79 15.50 -33.75
CA LYS A 168 39.22 15.46 -34.05
C LYS A 168 39.90 16.70 -33.46
N VAL A 169 41.02 16.51 -32.81
CA VAL A 169 41.83 17.57 -32.23
C VAL A 169 43.23 17.46 -32.78
N GLU A 170 43.73 18.56 -33.35
CA GLU A 170 45.09 18.66 -33.88
C GLU A 170 45.94 19.50 -32.96
N ILE A 171 47.07 18.98 -32.49
CA ILE A 171 48.06 19.62 -31.62
C ILE A 171 49.45 19.20 -32.10
N PRO A 172 49.96 19.74 -33.25
CA PRO A 172 51.19 19.29 -33.88
C PRO A 172 52.47 19.48 -33.03
N GLN A 173 52.40 20.36 -32.02
CA GLN A 173 53.57 20.68 -31.18
C GLN A 173 53.86 19.62 -30.12
N LEU A 174 52.94 18.65 -29.90
CA LEU A 174 53.07 17.62 -28.88
C LEU A 174 53.23 16.26 -29.49
N GLY A 175 54.23 15.52 -28.99
CA GLY A 175 54.40 14.12 -29.36
C GLY A 175 53.31 13.20 -28.80
N ARG A 176 53.15 12.03 -29.43
CA ARG A 176 52.11 11.03 -29.08
C ARG A 176 52.03 10.70 -27.57
N LYS A 177 53.18 10.55 -26.90
CA LYS A 177 53.24 10.18 -25.48
C LYS A 177 52.66 11.30 -24.60
N GLN A 178 53.02 12.54 -24.85
CA GLN A 178 52.53 13.70 -24.10
C GLN A 178 51.02 13.91 -24.32
N LEU A 179 50.53 13.73 -25.55
CA LEU A 179 49.11 13.78 -25.89
C LEU A 179 48.31 12.69 -25.19
N ALA A 180 48.87 11.44 -25.15
CA ALA A 180 48.24 10.32 -24.46
C ALA A 180 48.16 10.58 -22.95
N GLU A 181 49.20 11.08 -22.31
CA GLU A 181 49.21 11.42 -20.89
C GLU A 181 48.15 12.47 -20.56
N ARG A 182 48.03 13.55 -21.34
CA ARG A 182 47.00 14.57 -21.19
C ARG A 182 45.59 14.00 -21.36
N ALA A 183 45.38 13.14 -22.33
CA ALA A 183 44.09 12.53 -22.58
C ALA A 183 43.68 11.59 -21.43
N ILE A 184 44.63 10.84 -20.85
CA ILE A 184 44.43 9.98 -19.68
C ILE A 184 44.02 10.83 -18.47
N GLU A 185 44.77 11.90 -18.20
CA GLU A 185 44.49 12.78 -17.08
C GLU A 185 43.10 13.47 -17.22
N ALA A 186 42.82 14.01 -18.41
CA ALA A 186 41.52 14.63 -18.72
C ALA A 186 40.35 13.65 -18.52
N ALA A 187 40.49 12.41 -18.98
CA ALA A 187 39.47 11.38 -18.80
C ALA A 187 39.28 10.99 -17.32
N ARG A 188 40.37 10.86 -16.56
CA ARG A 188 40.32 10.58 -15.11
C ARG A 188 39.71 11.71 -14.33
N LYS A 189 40.01 12.97 -14.67
CA LYS A 189 39.39 14.18 -14.07
C LYS A 189 37.88 14.22 -14.26
N MET A 190 37.37 13.68 -15.38
CA MET A 190 35.94 13.52 -15.66
C MET A 190 35.34 12.22 -15.05
N LYS A 191 36.07 11.54 -14.16
CA LYS A 191 35.67 10.32 -13.44
C LYS A 191 35.41 9.12 -14.36
N PHE A 192 36.14 9.00 -15.48
CA PHE A 192 36.19 7.79 -16.28
C PHE A 192 37.23 6.80 -15.73
N LYS A 193 36.91 5.51 -15.80
CA LYS A 193 37.90 4.45 -15.62
C LYS A 193 38.63 4.26 -16.95
N VAL A 194 39.95 4.37 -16.94
CA VAL A 194 40.78 4.40 -18.14
C VAL A 194 41.57 3.12 -18.27
N ARG A 195 41.65 2.58 -19.49
CA ARG A 195 42.56 1.50 -19.91
C ARG A 195 43.34 1.97 -21.14
N VAL A 196 44.61 1.74 -21.16
CA VAL A 196 45.52 2.19 -22.24
C VAL A 196 46.04 0.96 -22.96
N THR A 197 46.06 1.02 -24.28
CA THR A 197 46.70 0.02 -25.16
C THR A 197 47.62 0.76 -26.11
N GLU A 198 48.90 0.42 -26.08
CA GLU A 198 49.92 0.98 -26.98
C GLU A 198 50.10 0.05 -28.17
N GLU A 199 50.11 0.63 -29.37
CA GLU A 199 50.40 -0.02 -30.64
C GLU A 199 51.55 0.78 -31.33
N ASP A 200 52.21 0.20 -32.31
CA ASP A 200 53.41 0.78 -32.90
C ASP A 200 53.24 2.22 -33.39
N HIS A 201 52.09 2.54 -33.99
CA HIS A 201 51.84 3.86 -34.59
C HIS A 201 50.79 4.69 -33.86
N ARG A 202 50.11 4.14 -32.81
CA ARG A 202 49.05 4.82 -32.08
C ARG A 202 48.92 4.35 -30.65
N THR A 203 48.36 5.18 -29.81
CA THR A 203 47.94 4.84 -28.45
C THR A 203 46.41 4.93 -28.33
N THR A 204 45.77 3.82 -28.00
CA THR A 204 44.33 3.77 -27.77
C THR A 204 44.02 3.87 -26.27
N ILE A 205 43.21 4.84 -25.88
CA ILE A 205 42.74 5.06 -24.52
C ILE A 205 41.25 4.74 -24.50
N PHE A 206 40.89 3.63 -23.89
CA PHE A 206 39.50 3.28 -23.64
C PHE A 206 39.08 3.81 -22.27
N ALA A 207 38.10 4.72 -22.25
CA ALA A 207 37.58 5.33 -21.04
C ALA A 207 36.10 4.97 -20.88
N GLU A 208 35.73 4.40 -19.73
CA GLU A 208 34.33 4.01 -19.45
C GLU A 208 33.87 4.46 -18.10
N ARG A 209 32.53 4.69 -17.98
CA ARG A 209 31.89 5.07 -16.74
C ARG A 209 30.48 4.46 -16.68
N GLY A 210 30.03 4.05 -15.44
CA GLY A 210 28.65 3.62 -15.21
C GLY A 210 28.31 2.27 -15.83
N VAL A 211 29.27 1.35 -16.01
CA VAL A 211 29.08 0.04 -16.65
C VAL A 211 27.97 -0.80 -16.01
N TRP A 212 27.80 -0.72 -14.70
CA TRP A 212 26.77 -1.45 -13.95
C TRP A 212 25.34 -1.06 -14.30
N ASN A 213 25.14 0.13 -14.92
CA ASN A 213 23.83 0.54 -15.40
C ASN A 213 23.21 -0.45 -16.40
N ARG A 214 24.03 -1.25 -17.10
CA ARG A 214 23.56 -2.31 -18.01
C ARG A 214 22.80 -3.43 -17.27
N LEU A 215 23.03 -3.60 -15.97
CA LEU A 215 22.29 -4.55 -15.14
C LEU A 215 21.04 -3.94 -14.50
N GLY A 216 20.81 -2.63 -14.66
CA GLY A 216 19.69 -1.95 -14.03
C GLY A 216 18.33 -2.56 -14.38
N ALA A 217 18.12 -2.99 -15.65
CA ALA A 217 16.89 -3.65 -16.06
C ALA A 217 16.64 -4.96 -15.30
N TYR A 218 17.70 -5.73 -15.02
CA TYR A 218 17.58 -6.99 -14.27
C TYR A 218 17.27 -6.76 -12.79
N VAL A 219 17.84 -5.70 -12.20
CA VAL A 219 17.51 -5.34 -10.82
C VAL A 219 16.08 -4.82 -10.72
N VAL A 220 15.57 -4.08 -11.73
CA VAL A 220 14.14 -3.72 -11.84
C VAL A 220 13.28 -4.98 -11.93
N HIS A 221 13.66 -5.97 -12.73
CA HIS A 221 12.93 -7.23 -12.82
C HIS A 221 12.92 -7.99 -11.48
N ILE A 222 14.04 -8.00 -10.74
CA ILE A 222 14.09 -8.58 -9.39
C ILE A 222 13.12 -7.83 -8.46
N GLY A 223 13.08 -6.50 -8.49
CA GLY A 223 12.13 -5.70 -7.73
C GLY A 223 10.67 -6.03 -8.06
N LEU A 224 10.33 -6.14 -9.35
CA LEU A 224 8.99 -6.53 -9.81
C LEU A 224 8.63 -7.96 -9.38
N LEU A 225 9.53 -8.93 -9.53
CA LEU A 225 9.31 -10.30 -9.08
C LEU A 225 9.10 -10.38 -7.58
N THR A 226 9.81 -9.57 -6.80
CA THR A 226 9.62 -9.46 -5.35
C THR A 226 8.23 -8.90 -5.03
N ILE A 227 7.76 -7.87 -5.76
CA ILE A 227 6.41 -7.32 -5.61
C ILE A 227 5.35 -8.38 -5.95
N PHE A 228 5.49 -9.10 -7.07
CA PHE A 228 4.53 -10.13 -7.47
C PHE A 228 4.49 -11.30 -6.50
N PHE A 229 5.63 -11.72 -5.99
CA PHE A 229 5.70 -12.74 -4.94
C PHE A 229 5.03 -12.24 -3.66
N GLY A 230 5.26 -10.99 -3.27
CA GLY A 230 4.56 -10.36 -2.16
C GLY A 230 3.05 -10.31 -2.39
N GLY A 231 2.58 -9.90 -3.58
CA GLY A 231 1.16 -9.92 -3.96
C GLY A 231 0.54 -11.31 -3.88
N PHE A 232 1.27 -12.34 -4.32
CA PHE A 232 0.84 -13.73 -4.14
C PHE A 232 0.77 -14.16 -2.68
N MET A 233 1.65 -13.67 -1.82
CA MET A 233 1.56 -13.91 -0.38
C MET A 233 0.38 -13.15 0.24
N THR A 234 0.13 -11.91 -0.18
CA THR A 234 -1.03 -11.09 0.26
C THR A 234 -2.36 -11.77 -0.08
N SER A 235 -2.47 -12.47 -1.23
CA SER A 235 -3.69 -13.23 -1.57
C SER A 235 -3.97 -14.41 -0.62
N ARG A 236 -3.09 -14.71 0.31
CA ARG A 236 -3.31 -15.67 1.41
C ARG A 236 -3.64 -14.98 2.73
N GLY A 237 -3.67 -13.67 2.73
CA GLY A 237 -4.13 -12.85 3.83
C GLY A 237 -5.66 -12.84 3.91
N PHE A 238 -6.15 -12.12 4.88
CA PHE A 238 -7.58 -11.91 5.08
C PHE A 238 -7.82 -10.66 5.93
N THR A 239 -9.01 -10.11 5.79
CA THR A 239 -9.49 -8.99 6.59
C THR A 239 -10.84 -9.36 7.18
N GLY A 240 -11.05 -9.05 8.45
CA GLY A 240 -12.33 -9.26 9.12
C GLY A 240 -12.62 -8.15 10.10
N MET A 241 -13.87 -8.12 10.58
CA MET A 241 -14.37 -7.14 11.53
C MET A 241 -14.62 -7.79 12.88
N MET A 242 -14.29 -7.08 13.95
CA MET A 242 -14.55 -7.50 15.33
C MET A 242 -15.21 -6.37 16.09
N SER A 243 -16.35 -6.67 16.71
CA SER A 243 -17.01 -5.76 17.64
C SER A 243 -16.29 -5.82 18.99
N VAL A 244 -15.87 -4.66 19.49
CA VAL A 244 -15.24 -4.51 20.81
C VAL A 244 -16.21 -3.81 21.73
N VAL A 245 -16.71 -4.54 22.70
CA VAL A 245 -17.54 -4.05 23.80
C VAL A 245 -16.71 -4.06 25.07
N PRO A 246 -16.72 -3.02 25.91
CA PRO A 246 -16.04 -3.05 27.20
C PRO A 246 -16.45 -4.27 28.04
N ASP A 247 -15.51 -4.85 28.76
CA ASP A 247 -15.66 -6.03 29.62
C ASP A 247 -16.08 -7.32 28.92
N GLN A 248 -16.04 -7.33 27.58
CA GLN A 248 -16.23 -8.54 26.77
C GLN A 248 -14.94 -8.92 26.05
N SER A 249 -14.78 -10.23 25.88
CA SER A 249 -13.63 -10.79 25.16
C SER A 249 -14.09 -11.65 23.99
N SER A 250 -13.33 -11.62 22.89
CA SER A 250 -13.56 -12.48 21.74
C SER A 250 -12.23 -12.84 21.09
N ASP A 251 -12.15 -14.06 20.54
CA ASP A 251 -11.09 -14.53 19.66
C ASP A 251 -11.58 -14.72 18.23
N ARG A 252 -12.79 -14.22 17.91
CA ARG A 252 -13.43 -14.38 16.62
C ARG A 252 -13.70 -13.06 15.95
N MET A 253 -13.44 -13.02 14.67
CA MET A 253 -13.84 -11.92 13.80
C MET A 253 -14.75 -12.40 12.69
N THR A 254 -15.54 -11.53 12.11
CA THR A 254 -16.45 -11.82 11.00
C THR A 254 -15.91 -11.25 9.70
N GLN A 255 -16.03 -12.01 8.62
CA GLN A 255 -15.69 -11.61 7.26
C GLN A 255 -16.95 -11.73 6.38
N ASN A 256 -17.23 -10.70 5.60
CA ASN A 256 -18.27 -10.78 4.58
C ASN A 256 -17.84 -11.70 3.45
N VAL A 257 -18.75 -12.57 3.02
CA VAL A 257 -18.53 -13.51 1.92
C VAL A 257 -19.69 -13.39 0.94
N PHE A 258 -19.37 -13.08 -0.31
CA PHE A 258 -20.36 -13.03 -1.36
C PHE A 258 -20.75 -14.44 -1.83
N ASN A 259 -22.06 -14.71 -1.94
CA ASN A 259 -22.59 -15.96 -2.46
C ASN A 259 -23.25 -15.74 -3.82
N ILE A 260 -22.62 -16.26 -4.87
CA ILE A 260 -23.08 -16.09 -6.25
C ILE A 260 -24.43 -16.74 -6.52
N ASP A 261 -24.74 -17.86 -5.86
CA ASP A 261 -26.00 -18.57 -6.07
C ASP A 261 -27.20 -17.75 -5.56
N ASN A 262 -26.96 -16.85 -4.63
CA ASN A 262 -27.96 -15.98 -4.01
C ASN A 262 -27.83 -14.51 -4.46
N ALA A 263 -27.09 -14.22 -5.54
CA ALA A 263 -26.68 -12.86 -5.96
C ALA A 263 -27.83 -11.83 -6.05
N THR A 264 -29.06 -12.24 -6.28
CA THR A 264 -30.22 -11.32 -6.38
C THR A 264 -31.13 -11.36 -5.15
N THR A 265 -30.76 -12.07 -4.10
CA THR A 265 -31.54 -12.21 -2.86
C THR A 265 -30.90 -11.46 -1.71
N GLU A 266 -31.61 -11.34 -0.61
CA GLU A 266 -31.10 -10.77 0.65
C GLU A 266 -30.01 -11.62 1.30
N HIS A 267 -29.85 -12.88 0.87
CA HIS A 267 -28.82 -13.82 1.35
C HIS A 267 -27.56 -13.83 0.48
N ALA A 268 -27.38 -12.83 -0.40
CA ALA A 268 -26.23 -12.68 -1.28
C ALA A 268 -24.91 -12.49 -0.49
N ILE A 269 -24.98 -11.84 0.66
CA ILE A 269 -23.84 -11.59 1.53
C ILE A 269 -24.01 -12.42 2.80
N GLY A 270 -23.18 -13.44 2.94
CA GLY A 270 -23.05 -14.21 4.16
C GLY A 270 -21.92 -13.66 5.04
N GLN A 271 -21.84 -14.16 6.25
CA GLN A 271 -20.74 -13.89 7.17
C GLN A 271 -20.04 -15.20 7.53
N ARG A 272 -18.71 -15.16 7.51
CA ARG A 272 -17.85 -16.26 7.96
C ARG A 272 -17.09 -15.82 9.19
N GLU A 273 -17.14 -16.64 10.23
CA GLU A 273 -16.30 -16.43 11.41
C GLU A 273 -14.90 -17.00 11.18
N LEU A 274 -13.90 -16.22 11.58
CA LEU A 274 -12.50 -16.60 11.57
C LEU A 274 -11.95 -16.50 12.99
N ALA A 275 -11.29 -17.56 13.46
CA ALA A 275 -10.64 -17.57 14.76
C ALA A 275 -9.26 -16.90 14.69
N LEU A 276 -8.94 -16.09 15.69
CA LEU A 276 -7.65 -15.48 15.89
C LEU A 276 -6.77 -16.32 16.81
N PRO A 277 -5.44 -16.28 16.69
CA PRO A 277 -4.53 -16.97 17.61
C PRO A 277 -4.34 -16.25 18.96
N PHE A 278 -5.20 -15.26 19.26
CA PHE A 278 -5.24 -14.48 20.49
C PHE A 278 -6.66 -14.01 20.76
N THR A 279 -6.95 -13.75 22.03
CA THR A 279 -8.22 -13.16 22.48
C THR A 279 -8.04 -11.66 22.65
N ILE A 280 -9.03 -10.88 22.23
CA ILE A 280 -9.10 -9.42 22.45
C ILE A 280 -10.19 -9.17 23.49
N GLU A 281 -9.81 -8.59 24.62
CA GLU A 281 -10.70 -8.08 25.67
C GLU A 281 -10.87 -6.56 25.48
N GLY A 282 -12.09 -6.08 25.40
CA GLY A 282 -12.40 -4.66 25.40
C GLY A 282 -12.24 -4.09 26.80
N VAL A 283 -11.30 -3.16 27.00
CA VAL A 283 -11.07 -2.51 28.30
C VAL A 283 -11.85 -1.21 28.39
N ASP A 284 -11.79 -0.38 27.33
CA ASP A 284 -12.47 0.92 27.34
C ASP A 284 -12.65 1.41 25.90
N ILE A 285 -13.73 2.11 25.65
CA ILE A 285 -14.01 2.80 24.39
C ILE A 285 -14.35 4.26 24.67
N GLN A 286 -13.73 5.15 23.90
CA GLN A 286 -13.94 6.59 24.02
C GLN A 286 -14.12 7.21 22.64
N GLN A 287 -15.07 8.13 22.51
CA GLN A 287 -15.29 8.93 21.32
C GLN A 287 -15.11 10.40 21.66
N LYS A 288 -14.07 11.03 21.08
CA LYS A 288 -13.82 12.46 21.23
C LYS A 288 -14.64 13.23 20.21
N LEU A 289 -15.58 14.01 20.68
CA LEU A 289 -16.45 14.82 19.83
C LEU A 289 -15.87 16.22 19.62
N ILE A 290 -16.09 16.78 18.43
CA ILE A 290 -15.80 18.18 18.10
C ILE A 290 -16.74 19.09 18.89
N ASN A 291 -18.04 18.80 18.82
CA ASN A 291 -19.08 19.45 19.61
C ASN A 291 -19.69 18.42 20.58
N LYS A 292 -19.49 18.60 21.88
CA LYS A 292 -19.96 17.71 22.93
C LYS A 292 -21.47 17.50 22.92
N ASP A 293 -22.23 18.55 22.58
CA ASP A 293 -23.70 18.52 22.58
C ASP A 293 -24.27 17.92 21.28
N GLY A 294 -23.44 17.78 20.25
CA GLY A 294 -23.82 17.18 18.96
C GLY A 294 -24.00 15.66 19.01
N SER A 295 -24.41 15.09 17.87
CA SER A 295 -24.53 13.63 17.67
C SER A 295 -23.16 12.94 17.68
N ILE A 296 -23.19 11.62 17.86
CA ILE A 296 -21.99 10.77 17.74
C ILE A 296 -21.75 10.30 16.30
N ASP A 297 -21.94 11.15 15.32
CA ASP A 297 -21.70 10.83 13.92
C ASP A 297 -20.24 11.12 13.49
N LEU A 298 -19.91 10.67 12.28
CA LEU A 298 -18.56 10.87 11.71
C LEU A 298 -18.20 12.34 11.58
N GLY A 299 -19.15 13.19 11.23
CA GLY A 299 -18.93 14.63 11.03
C GLY A 299 -18.63 15.38 12.33
N ASN A 300 -19.04 14.84 13.47
CA ASN A 300 -18.79 15.41 14.80
C ASN A 300 -17.71 14.66 15.60
N THR A 301 -17.10 13.64 15.04
CA THR A 301 -16.07 12.84 15.75
C THR A 301 -14.68 13.31 15.38
N LEU A 302 -13.90 13.69 16.38
CA LEU A 302 -12.49 14.05 16.25
C LEU A 302 -11.59 12.80 16.27
N ASP A 303 -11.89 11.87 17.17
CA ASP A 303 -11.10 10.63 17.33
C ASP A 303 -11.91 9.54 18.03
N TRP A 304 -11.62 8.29 17.72
CA TRP A 304 -12.10 7.10 18.43
C TRP A 304 -10.94 6.38 19.07
N LEU A 305 -11.05 6.13 20.36
CA LEU A 305 -10.02 5.42 21.12
C LEU A 305 -10.62 4.11 21.62
N THR A 306 -9.99 3.02 21.26
CA THR A 306 -10.35 1.68 21.73
C THR A 306 -9.15 1.11 22.49
N ARG A 307 -9.30 0.96 23.79
CA ARG A 307 -8.31 0.30 24.63
C ARG A 307 -8.69 -1.16 24.75
N VAL A 308 -7.75 -2.03 24.39
CA VAL A 308 -7.92 -3.47 24.45
C VAL A 308 -6.78 -4.13 25.18
N ARG A 309 -7.04 -5.29 25.73
CA ARG A 309 -6.03 -6.23 26.22
C ARG A 309 -6.02 -7.45 25.34
N ILE A 310 -4.87 -7.80 24.80
CA ILE A 310 -4.66 -8.95 23.93
C ILE A 310 -4.02 -10.07 24.74
N LEU A 311 -4.66 -11.22 24.78
CA LEU A 311 -4.16 -12.45 25.40
C LEU A 311 -3.73 -13.45 24.33
N ASP A 312 -2.45 -13.71 24.23
CA ASP A 312 -1.89 -14.67 23.28
C ASP A 312 -2.15 -16.11 23.70
N HIS A 313 -2.76 -16.91 22.82
CA HIS A 313 -3.11 -18.31 23.13
C HIS A 313 -1.88 -19.22 23.25
N GLN A 314 -0.79 -18.90 22.57
CA GLN A 314 0.40 -19.74 22.56
C GLN A 314 1.36 -19.43 23.73
N SER A 315 1.58 -18.17 24.01
CA SER A 315 2.53 -17.72 25.04
C SER A 315 1.87 -17.41 26.38
N GLY A 316 0.55 -17.19 26.41
CA GLY A 316 -0.17 -16.69 27.58
C GLY A 316 0.16 -15.22 27.92
N GLN A 317 0.94 -14.54 27.10
CA GLN A 317 1.33 -13.15 27.30
C GLN A 317 0.14 -12.21 27.13
N GLN A 318 0.00 -11.24 28.05
CA GLN A 318 -0.96 -10.15 27.92
C GLN A 318 -0.26 -8.89 27.41
N THR A 319 -0.92 -8.18 26.48
CA THR A 319 -0.43 -6.94 25.89
C THR A 319 -1.56 -5.92 25.86
N ASP A 320 -1.39 -4.79 26.56
CA ASP A 320 -2.34 -3.68 26.46
C ASP A 320 -2.08 -2.86 25.20
N ALA A 321 -3.13 -2.50 24.47
CA ALA A 321 -3.05 -1.71 23.25
C ALA A 321 -4.10 -0.60 23.26
N LEU A 322 -3.72 0.54 22.69
CA LEU A 322 -4.61 1.66 22.39
C LEU A 322 -4.66 1.84 20.87
N ILE A 323 -5.85 1.67 20.32
CA ILE A 323 -6.11 1.79 18.88
C ILE A 323 -6.97 3.03 18.68
N HIS A 324 -6.58 3.92 17.79
CA HIS A 324 -7.35 5.11 17.48
C HIS A 324 -7.25 5.46 15.99
N MET A 325 -8.01 6.48 15.57
CA MET A 325 -8.12 6.85 14.17
C MET A 325 -6.74 7.10 13.55
N ASN A 326 -6.49 6.51 12.38
CA ASN A 326 -5.22 6.59 11.63
C ASN A 326 -3.97 6.09 12.38
N THR A 327 -4.13 5.42 13.52
CA THR A 327 -3.03 4.83 14.29
C THR A 327 -3.33 3.36 14.60
N PRO A 328 -3.01 2.47 13.66
CA PRO A 328 -3.22 1.04 13.85
C PRO A 328 -2.25 0.45 14.87
N PHE A 329 -2.64 -0.68 15.45
CA PHE A 329 -1.78 -1.48 16.31
C PHE A 329 -1.38 -2.78 15.63
N ASP A 330 -0.07 -3.05 15.55
CA ASP A 330 0.47 -4.25 14.94
C ASP A 330 0.78 -5.30 16.02
N TYR A 331 0.21 -6.51 15.86
CA TYR A 331 0.44 -7.63 16.76
C TYR A 331 0.63 -8.94 15.99
N ARG A 332 1.80 -9.57 16.09
CA ARG A 332 2.15 -10.87 15.46
C ARG A 332 1.79 -10.98 13.96
N GLY A 333 1.93 -9.88 13.21
CA GLY A 333 1.61 -9.82 11.78
C GLY A 333 0.15 -9.49 11.48
N TYR A 334 -0.68 -9.37 12.49
CA TYR A 334 -2.02 -8.80 12.40
C TYR A 334 -1.94 -7.29 12.64
N ARG A 335 -2.73 -6.55 11.90
CA ARG A 335 -2.88 -5.11 12.03
C ARG A 335 -4.32 -4.78 12.39
N LEU A 336 -4.51 -4.12 13.52
CA LEU A 336 -5.79 -3.75 14.07
C LEU A 336 -6.04 -2.27 13.78
N PHE A 337 -7.13 -1.97 13.07
CA PHE A 337 -7.54 -0.60 12.74
C PHE A 337 -8.84 -0.25 13.45
N GLN A 338 -9.01 1.01 13.81
CA GLN A 338 -10.32 1.54 14.15
C GLN A 338 -11.13 1.69 12.85
N ALA A 339 -12.22 0.94 12.69
CA ALA A 339 -13.05 0.95 11.50
C ALA A 339 -14.31 1.80 11.68
N SER A 340 -15.15 1.45 12.64
CA SER A 340 -16.41 2.12 12.88
C SER A 340 -16.88 1.94 14.34
N TYR A 341 -18.12 2.30 14.59
CA TYR A 341 -18.83 2.07 15.85
C TYR A 341 -20.30 1.77 15.55
N ASN A 342 -20.97 1.08 16.46
CA ASN A 342 -22.39 0.77 16.32
C ASN A 342 -23.24 1.68 17.21
N LYS A 343 -24.40 2.05 16.70
CA LYS A 343 -25.52 2.58 17.48
C LYS A 343 -26.28 1.42 18.14
N PRO A 344 -27.02 1.63 19.23
CA PRO A 344 -27.39 2.93 19.81
C PRO A 344 -26.26 3.61 20.56
N GLY A 345 -26.47 4.89 20.89
CA GLY A 345 -25.60 5.65 21.77
C GLY A 345 -25.55 5.06 23.19
N SER A 346 -24.46 5.30 23.88
CA SER A 346 -24.22 4.91 25.28
C SER A 346 -23.47 6.04 26.00
N ALA A 347 -23.17 5.86 27.26
CA ALA A 347 -22.34 6.80 28.02
C ALA A 347 -21.14 6.07 28.65
N ARG A 348 -19.93 6.62 28.48
CA ARG A 348 -18.72 6.14 29.12
C ARG A 348 -18.64 6.59 30.57
N THR A 349 -19.00 7.83 30.83
CA THR A 349 -19.00 8.46 32.16
C THR A 349 -20.30 9.21 32.35
N ILE A 350 -20.86 9.13 33.52
CA ILE A 350 -22.08 9.89 33.91
C ILE A 350 -21.75 10.81 35.06
N LYS A 351 -22.43 12.00 35.10
CA LYS A 351 -22.42 12.90 36.24
C LYS A 351 -23.83 13.00 36.79
N LEU A 352 -23.94 12.81 38.07
CA LEU A 352 -25.22 12.78 38.78
C LEU A 352 -25.22 13.87 39.84
N ARG A 353 -26.37 14.58 39.94
CA ARG A 353 -26.73 15.33 41.14
C ARG A 353 -27.58 14.42 42.02
N VAL A 354 -27.08 14.16 43.20
CA VAL A 354 -27.76 13.33 44.22
C VAL A 354 -28.27 14.20 45.34
N THR A 355 -29.59 14.23 45.51
CA THR A 355 -30.25 15.04 46.54
C THR A 355 -30.90 14.10 47.57
N PRO A 356 -30.47 14.10 48.84
CA PRO A 356 -31.08 13.29 49.88
C PRO A 356 -32.53 13.74 50.18
N ALA A 357 -33.45 12.81 50.38
CA ALA A 357 -34.83 13.09 50.76
C ALA A 357 -34.95 13.79 52.13
N SER A 358 -33.93 13.67 52.97
CA SER A 358 -33.81 14.36 54.26
C SER A 358 -33.64 15.87 54.18
N GLY A 359 -33.49 16.46 52.97
CA GLY A 359 -33.23 17.88 52.77
C GLY A 359 -31.77 18.30 52.99
N ALA A 360 -30.85 17.36 53.16
CA ALA A 360 -29.42 17.65 53.22
C ALA A 360 -28.90 18.18 51.87
N GLN A 361 -27.70 18.80 51.89
CA GLN A 361 -27.10 19.40 50.70
C GLN A 361 -26.91 18.36 49.56
N SER A 362 -27.29 18.74 48.34
CA SER A 362 -27.05 17.93 47.14
C SER A 362 -25.54 17.78 46.88
N GLN A 363 -25.13 16.62 46.42
CA GLN A 363 -23.75 16.34 46.01
C GLN A 363 -23.66 15.94 44.53
N GLU A 364 -22.59 16.33 43.87
CA GLU A 364 -22.28 15.87 42.50
C GLU A 364 -21.35 14.66 42.55
N VAL A 365 -21.70 13.64 41.78
CA VAL A 365 -20.94 12.38 41.71
C VAL A 365 -20.69 12.04 40.26
N THR A 366 -19.46 11.69 39.94
CA THR A 366 -19.06 11.21 38.63
C THR A 366 -18.73 9.72 38.69
N ILE A 367 -19.36 8.91 37.83
CA ILE A 367 -19.18 7.46 37.82
C ILE A 367 -18.85 7.03 36.38
N GLN A 368 -17.77 6.28 36.25
CA GLN A 368 -17.42 5.63 34.97
C GLN A 368 -18.20 4.32 34.81
N ARG A 369 -18.31 3.82 33.60
CA ARG A 369 -18.91 2.52 33.30
C ARG A 369 -18.27 1.45 34.19
N ASP A 370 -19.09 0.55 34.69
CA ASP A 370 -18.69 -0.60 35.54
C ASP A 370 -17.92 -0.23 36.80
N SER A 371 -17.99 1.01 37.24
CA SER A 371 -17.39 1.48 38.48
C SER A 371 -18.44 1.87 39.54
N GLU A 372 -17.98 2.02 40.77
CA GLU A 372 -18.79 2.44 41.92
C GLU A 372 -18.34 3.79 42.47
N ALA A 373 -19.28 4.55 42.95
CA ALA A 373 -19.01 5.75 43.75
C ALA A 373 -19.63 5.61 45.12
N LYS A 374 -19.00 6.20 46.13
CA LYS A 374 -19.50 6.22 47.50
C LYS A 374 -20.00 7.59 47.86
N LEU A 375 -21.25 7.68 48.34
CA LEU A 375 -21.88 8.90 48.85
C LEU A 375 -21.35 9.23 50.27
N ALA A 376 -21.62 10.45 50.71
CA ALA A 376 -21.14 10.95 52.00
C ALA A 376 -21.68 10.15 53.21
N ASP A 377 -22.86 9.56 53.12
CA ASP A 377 -23.46 8.71 54.15
C ASP A 377 -23.04 7.22 54.08
N GLY A 378 -22.16 6.89 53.16
CA GLY A 378 -21.65 5.51 52.97
C GLY A 378 -22.40 4.69 51.94
N THR A 379 -23.51 5.20 51.37
CA THR A 379 -24.21 4.53 50.27
C THR A 379 -23.31 4.34 49.06
N ARG A 380 -23.29 3.14 48.47
CA ARG A 380 -22.56 2.84 47.26
C ARG A 380 -23.50 2.86 46.05
N LEU A 381 -23.06 3.56 45.00
CA LEU A 381 -23.76 3.64 43.71
C LEU A 381 -22.93 2.98 42.65
N ARG A 382 -23.52 2.08 41.86
CA ARG A 382 -22.90 1.46 40.71
C ARG A 382 -23.65 1.87 39.44
N TYR A 383 -22.91 2.31 38.42
CA TYR A 383 -23.43 2.58 37.10
C TYR A 383 -23.58 1.25 36.35
N VAL A 384 -24.83 0.84 36.06
CA VAL A 384 -25.14 -0.46 35.45
C VAL A 384 -25.21 -0.40 33.94
N ARG A 385 -26.01 0.52 33.40
CA ARG A 385 -26.21 0.70 31.94
C ARG A 385 -26.76 2.07 31.64
N PHE A 386 -26.67 2.44 30.35
CA PHE A 386 -27.23 3.69 29.82
C PHE A 386 -28.31 3.41 28.78
N ASN A 387 -29.35 4.21 28.78
CA ASN A 387 -30.37 4.21 27.73
C ASN A 387 -30.38 5.61 27.08
N PRO A 388 -30.00 5.73 25.79
CA PRO A 388 -29.94 7.04 25.14
C PRO A 388 -31.28 7.68 24.89
N SER A 389 -32.34 6.88 24.73
CA SER A 389 -33.71 7.39 24.49
C SER A 389 -34.74 6.52 25.20
N PHE A 390 -34.84 6.76 26.51
CA PHE A 390 -35.65 5.97 27.42
C PHE A 390 -37.14 6.06 27.07
N THR A 391 -37.80 4.92 26.99
CA THR A 391 -39.23 4.77 26.86
C THR A 391 -39.72 3.58 27.68
N VAL A 392 -41.03 3.58 27.98
CA VAL A 392 -41.71 2.49 28.70
C VAL A 392 -42.86 2.03 27.85
N ASP A 393 -42.97 0.74 27.59
CA ASP A 393 -44.09 0.16 26.86
C ASP A 393 -45.33 -0.02 27.73
N ARG A 394 -46.41 -0.55 27.15
CA ARG A 394 -47.69 -0.79 27.86
C ARG A 394 -47.56 -1.84 28.96
N GLU A 395 -46.57 -2.70 28.87
CA GLU A 395 -46.24 -3.77 29.83
C GLU A 395 -45.25 -3.32 30.91
N GLN A 396 -44.97 -2.00 30.95
CA GLN A 396 -43.99 -1.36 31.86
C GLN A 396 -42.54 -1.87 31.69
N GLN A 397 -42.21 -2.36 30.50
CA GLN A 397 -40.83 -2.72 30.20
C GLN A 397 -40.08 -1.50 29.65
N VAL A 398 -38.81 -1.40 30.05
CA VAL A 398 -37.92 -0.34 29.57
C VAL A 398 -37.47 -0.68 28.14
N GLY A 399 -37.81 0.22 27.22
CA GLY A 399 -37.42 0.19 25.83
C GLY A 399 -36.53 1.38 25.43
N MET A 400 -36.28 1.48 24.16
CA MET A 400 -35.54 2.58 23.54
C MET A 400 -36.33 3.06 22.32
N SER A 401 -36.64 4.37 22.24
CA SER A 401 -37.43 4.93 21.15
C SER A 401 -36.59 5.36 19.96
N SER A 402 -35.29 5.63 20.15
CA SER A 402 -34.37 6.13 19.16
C SER A 402 -32.93 5.67 19.49
N PRO A 403 -32.04 5.46 18.52
CA PRO A 403 -30.63 5.21 18.78
C PRO A 403 -29.86 6.46 19.25
N ASP A 404 -30.47 7.63 19.17
CA ASP A 404 -29.87 8.92 19.53
C ASP A 404 -30.24 9.35 20.96
N TYR A 405 -29.67 10.44 21.47
CA TYR A 405 -29.78 10.88 22.87
C TYR A 405 -30.98 11.80 23.13
N ASP A 406 -32.20 11.33 22.81
CA ASP A 406 -33.42 12.15 22.96
C ASP A 406 -33.86 12.26 24.42
N ASN A 407 -33.96 11.13 25.13
CA ASN A 407 -34.33 11.06 26.54
C ASN A 407 -33.33 10.23 27.33
N PRO A 408 -32.10 10.74 27.53
CA PRO A 408 -31.01 9.96 28.12
C PRO A 408 -31.29 9.63 29.59
N ALA A 409 -31.04 8.37 29.96
CA ALA A 409 -31.24 7.87 31.31
C ALA A 409 -30.10 6.90 31.72
N ALA A 410 -29.62 7.04 32.93
CA ALA A 410 -28.65 6.15 33.54
C ALA A 410 -29.29 5.19 34.53
N HIS A 411 -29.08 3.90 34.36
CA HIS A 411 -29.51 2.86 35.31
C HIS A 411 -28.46 2.68 36.38
N LEU A 412 -28.85 2.79 37.62
CA LEU A 412 -27.99 2.74 38.79
C LEU A 412 -28.45 1.62 39.70
N ALA A 413 -27.51 0.83 40.21
CA ALA A 413 -27.74 -0.01 41.39
C ALA A 413 -27.15 0.70 42.62
N TYR A 414 -27.80 0.61 43.74
CA TYR A 414 -27.34 1.20 44.99
C TYR A 414 -27.39 0.21 46.15
N ILE A 415 -26.49 0.42 47.11
CA ILE A 415 -26.47 -0.26 48.40
C ILE A 415 -26.35 0.82 49.44
N THR A 416 -27.40 1.00 50.24
CA THR A 416 -27.41 2.00 51.33
C THR A 416 -26.51 1.57 52.49
N SER A 417 -26.19 2.52 53.38
CA SER A 417 -25.36 2.26 54.55
C SER A 417 -25.96 1.24 55.52
N ASP A 418 -27.31 1.10 55.55
CA ASP A 418 -28.05 0.09 56.31
C ASP A 418 -28.20 -1.25 55.58
N GLY A 419 -27.61 -1.40 54.41
CA GLY A 419 -27.54 -2.69 53.66
C GLY A 419 -28.72 -2.92 52.69
N LYS A 420 -29.68 -1.98 52.55
CA LYS A 420 -30.74 -2.12 51.55
C LYS A 420 -30.18 -1.97 50.14
N GLN A 421 -30.66 -2.82 49.23
CA GLN A 421 -30.28 -2.80 47.83
C GLN A 421 -31.46 -2.46 46.95
N GLY A 422 -31.20 -1.77 45.85
CA GLY A 422 -32.22 -1.45 44.87
C GLY A 422 -31.62 -0.90 43.58
N GLU A 423 -32.47 -0.66 42.63
CA GLU A 423 -32.15 -0.10 41.31
C GLU A 423 -33.01 1.13 41.05
N VAL A 424 -32.46 2.11 40.33
CA VAL A 424 -33.12 3.34 40.01
C VAL A 424 -32.61 3.92 38.68
N TRP A 425 -33.45 4.68 37.99
CA TRP A 425 -33.06 5.40 36.80
C TRP A 425 -32.89 6.89 37.09
N ALA A 426 -31.75 7.45 36.72
CA ALA A 426 -31.47 8.87 36.75
C ALA A 426 -31.70 9.46 35.34
N PHE A 427 -32.60 10.41 35.24
CA PHE A 427 -32.94 11.10 33.99
C PHE A 427 -32.31 12.49 33.95
N ASN A 428 -32.22 13.09 32.76
CA ASN A 428 -31.89 14.50 32.64
C ASN A 428 -33.00 15.38 33.29
N GLU A 429 -32.65 16.58 33.72
CA GLU A 429 -33.56 17.45 34.50
C GLU A 429 -34.82 17.82 33.73
N ALA A 430 -34.73 18.06 32.43
CA ALA A 430 -35.88 18.43 31.59
C ALA A 430 -36.91 17.27 31.49
N PHE A 431 -36.44 16.06 31.22
CA PHE A 431 -37.29 14.89 31.14
C PHE A 431 -37.83 14.48 32.52
N ALA A 432 -37.00 14.52 33.56
CA ALA A 432 -37.40 14.22 34.92
C ALA A 432 -38.57 15.10 35.36
N ASN A 433 -38.51 16.42 35.10
CA ASN A 433 -39.59 17.37 35.42
C ASN A 433 -40.86 17.09 34.62
N THR A 434 -40.74 16.69 33.35
CA THR A 434 -41.90 16.40 32.49
C THR A 434 -42.66 15.15 32.97
N VAL A 435 -41.95 14.12 33.43
CA VAL A 435 -42.52 12.81 33.79
C VAL A 435 -42.73 12.61 35.29
N ALA A 436 -42.31 13.56 36.13
CA ALA A 436 -42.36 13.46 37.60
C ALA A 436 -43.76 13.18 38.17
N THR A 437 -44.80 13.64 37.47
CA THR A 437 -46.23 13.45 37.87
C THR A 437 -46.79 12.12 37.38
N ALA A 438 -46.13 11.42 36.48
CA ALA A 438 -46.62 10.15 35.92
C ALA A 438 -46.40 9.00 36.92
N PRO A 439 -47.48 8.31 37.39
CA PRO A 439 -47.37 7.26 38.40
C PRO A 439 -46.44 6.11 37.98
N VAL A 440 -46.43 5.76 36.69
CA VAL A 440 -45.55 4.71 36.13
C VAL A 440 -44.07 5.09 36.27
N MET A 441 -43.74 6.36 36.09
CA MET A 441 -42.35 6.81 36.13
C MET A 441 -41.79 6.90 37.56
N LYS A 442 -42.61 7.12 38.56
CA LYS A 442 -42.20 7.09 39.97
C LYS A 442 -41.48 5.79 40.33
N LYS A 443 -41.97 4.65 39.82
CA LYS A 443 -41.35 3.35 40.04
C LYS A 443 -39.89 3.27 39.59
N PHE A 444 -39.53 4.02 38.57
CA PHE A 444 -38.18 4.03 38.03
C PHE A 444 -37.26 5.09 38.65
N MET A 445 -37.85 6.15 39.25
CA MET A 445 -37.13 7.34 39.73
C MET A 445 -36.94 7.37 41.25
N ASP A 446 -37.83 6.74 42.00
CA ASP A 446 -37.95 6.90 43.45
C ASP A 446 -37.39 5.68 44.19
N ASN A 447 -36.39 5.89 45.05
CA ASN A 447 -35.89 4.90 45.99
C ASN A 447 -36.22 5.24 47.44
N GLY A 448 -37.00 6.31 47.69
CA GLY A 448 -37.39 6.78 49.01
C GLY A 448 -36.31 7.49 49.82
N ALA A 449 -35.05 7.41 49.43
CA ALA A 449 -33.93 7.99 50.15
C ALA A 449 -33.21 9.11 49.39
N TYR A 450 -33.17 9.04 48.09
CA TYR A 450 -32.47 10.00 47.24
C TYR A 450 -33.22 10.30 45.94
N GLN A 451 -33.07 11.51 45.44
CA GLN A 451 -33.41 11.91 44.08
C GLN A 451 -32.14 11.97 43.26
N PHE A 452 -32.11 11.27 42.13
CA PHE A 452 -31.00 11.24 41.20
C PHE A 452 -31.34 12.00 39.94
N VAL A 453 -30.50 12.97 39.55
CA VAL A 453 -30.62 13.72 38.28
C VAL A 453 -29.36 13.56 37.50
N LEU A 454 -29.49 13.14 36.23
CA LEU A 454 -28.37 13.05 35.28
C LEU A 454 -28.05 14.45 34.77
N THR A 455 -26.94 15.03 35.22
CA THR A 455 -26.54 16.41 34.87
C THR A 455 -25.65 16.45 33.61
N ASP A 456 -24.84 15.46 33.38
CA ASP A 456 -23.92 15.39 32.24
C ASP A 456 -23.50 13.93 31.97
N PHE A 457 -23.03 13.65 30.75
CA PHE A 457 -22.50 12.34 30.40
C PHE A 457 -21.57 12.43 29.19
N GLU A 458 -20.59 11.51 29.12
CA GLU A 458 -19.67 11.39 27.99
C GLU A 458 -20.27 10.43 26.95
N LYS A 459 -20.69 10.98 25.80
CA LYS A 459 -21.31 10.23 24.70
C LYS A 459 -20.32 9.28 24.04
N VAL A 460 -20.75 8.06 23.74
CA VAL A 460 -19.98 7.04 23.04
C VAL A 460 -20.94 6.09 22.32
N GLY A 461 -20.48 5.37 21.26
CA GLY A 461 -21.25 4.26 20.68
C GLY A 461 -21.42 3.09 21.66
N SER A 462 -22.31 2.17 21.35
CA SER A 462 -22.49 0.96 22.18
C SER A 462 -21.26 0.07 22.17
N ASN A 463 -20.57 0.03 21.05
CA ASN A 463 -19.31 -0.69 20.84
C ASN A 463 -18.52 -0.02 19.72
N HIS A 464 -17.21 -0.27 19.70
CA HIS A 464 -16.36 0.04 18.55
C HIS A 464 -16.15 -1.20 17.68
N VAL A 465 -15.92 -0.99 16.40
CA VAL A 465 -15.60 -2.05 15.45
C VAL A 465 -14.14 -1.90 15.01
N LEU A 466 -13.36 -2.94 15.22
CA LEU A 466 -12.01 -3.04 14.71
C LEU A 466 -11.99 -3.82 13.40
N SER A 467 -11.29 -3.31 12.40
CA SER A 467 -10.87 -4.07 11.24
C SER A 467 -9.53 -4.74 11.56
N ILE A 468 -9.50 -6.07 11.46
CA ILE A 468 -8.32 -6.87 11.74
C ILE A 468 -7.85 -7.47 10.43
N GLN A 469 -6.65 -7.09 10.02
CA GLN A 469 -6.05 -7.49 8.77
C GLN A 469 -4.80 -8.35 9.02
N TYR A 470 -4.72 -9.48 8.34
CA TYR A 470 -3.51 -10.30 8.24
C TYR A 470 -3.00 -10.26 6.82
N ASP A 471 -1.84 -9.63 6.59
CA ASP A 471 -1.21 -9.52 5.28
C ASP A 471 0.26 -9.99 5.34
N PRO A 472 0.52 -11.28 5.01
CA PRO A 472 1.87 -11.84 5.03
C PRO A 472 2.75 -11.30 3.89
N GLY A 473 2.17 -10.69 2.86
CA GLY A 473 2.90 -10.18 1.68
C GLY A 473 3.36 -8.73 1.79
N ALA A 474 2.73 -7.91 2.63
CA ALA A 474 2.96 -6.47 2.68
C ALA A 474 4.44 -6.08 2.83
N LYS A 475 5.18 -6.69 3.76
CA LYS A 475 6.61 -6.40 3.97
C LYS A 475 7.46 -6.75 2.74
N ILE A 476 7.11 -7.84 2.05
CA ILE A 476 7.81 -8.29 0.84
C ILE A 476 7.56 -7.28 -0.29
N VAL A 477 6.32 -6.81 -0.44
CA VAL A 477 5.95 -5.76 -1.42
C VAL A 477 6.73 -4.48 -1.16
N TYR A 478 6.84 -4.01 0.09
CA TYR A 478 7.62 -2.81 0.43
C TYR A 478 9.11 -2.96 0.08
N VAL A 479 9.70 -4.13 0.32
CA VAL A 479 11.08 -4.42 -0.09
C VAL A 479 11.21 -4.35 -1.61
N GLY A 480 10.29 -4.96 -2.36
CA GLY A 480 10.26 -4.91 -3.82
C GLY A 480 10.14 -3.48 -4.37
N PHE A 481 9.25 -2.67 -3.81
CA PHE A 481 9.13 -1.25 -4.17
C PHE A 481 10.41 -0.45 -3.87
N THR A 482 11.05 -0.71 -2.74
CA THR A 482 12.30 -0.04 -2.37
C THR A 482 13.40 -0.36 -3.40
N ILE A 483 13.57 -1.64 -3.77
CA ILE A 483 14.51 -2.06 -4.80
C ILE A 483 14.18 -1.37 -6.12
N LEU A 484 12.91 -1.35 -6.53
CA LEU A 484 12.47 -0.74 -7.78
C LEU A 484 12.78 0.75 -7.81
N CYS A 485 12.39 1.52 -6.80
CA CYS A 485 12.61 2.96 -6.72
C CYS A 485 14.10 3.31 -6.74
N LEU A 486 14.91 2.67 -5.91
CA LEU A 486 16.36 2.91 -5.86
C LEU A 486 17.03 2.57 -7.20
N THR A 487 16.59 1.47 -7.83
CA THR A 487 17.15 1.06 -9.12
C THR A 487 16.76 2.02 -10.23
N LEU A 488 15.52 2.49 -10.29
CA LEU A 488 15.08 3.48 -11.27
C LEU A 488 15.87 4.76 -11.14
N ILE A 489 16.05 5.28 -9.92
CA ILE A 489 16.89 6.45 -9.65
C ILE A 489 18.31 6.19 -10.18
N ALA A 490 18.93 5.05 -9.81
CA ALA A 490 20.28 4.72 -10.27
C ALA A 490 20.37 4.63 -11.80
N VAL A 491 19.40 4.00 -12.45
CA VAL A 491 19.38 3.84 -13.92
C VAL A 491 19.21 5.17 -14.65
N PHE A 492 18.45 6.12 -14.09
CA PHE A 492 18.27 7.44 -14.71
C PHE A 492 19.50 8.34 -14.51
N PHE A 493 20.11 8.34 -13.33
CA PHE A 493 21.23 9.24 -13.02
C PHE A 493 22.60 8.71 -13.47
N PHE A 494 22.81 7.39 -13.52
CA PHE A 494 24.10 6.77 -13.85
C PHE A 494 24.06 6.09 -15.21
N SER A 495 24.28 6.83 -16.31
CA SER A 495 24.36 6.23 -17.65
C SER A 495 25.70 5.53 -17.88
N HIS A 496 25.69 4.40 -18.63
CA HIS A 496 26.91 3.79 -19.15
C HIS A 496 27.45 4.61 -20.31
N GLN A 497 28.68 5.10 -20.19
CA GLN A 497 29.38 5.96 -21.14
C GLN A 497 30.67 5.29 -21.54
N ARG A 498 30.96 5.24 -22.84
CA ARG A 498 32.20 4.69 -23.42
C ARG A 498 32.81 5.75 -24.32
N LEU A 499 34.09 5.97 -24.17
CA LEU A 499 34.88 6.91 -24.98
C LEU A 499 36.18 6.21 -25.42
N TRP A 500 36.43 6.23 -26.69
CA TRP A 500 37.69 5.82 -27.30
C TRP A 500 38.44 7.07 -27.72
N ILE A 501 39.68 7.23 -27.21
CA ILE A 501 40.57 8.33 -27.57
C ILE A 501 41.77 7.65 -28.24
N VAL A 502 41.93 7.90 -29.55
CA VAL A 502 43.00 7.38 -30.34
C VAL A 502 44.00 8.51 -30.59
N VAL A 503 45.24 8.31 -30.16
CA VAL A 503 46.31 9.31 -30.25
C VAL A 503 47.36 8.84 -31.26
N GLU A 504 47.59 9.66 -32.24
CA GLU A 504 48.68 9.56 -33.21
C GLU A 504 49.56 10.81 -33.10
N ASP A 505 50.69 10.86 -33.82
CA ASP A 505 51.57 12.04 -33.73
C ASP A 505 50.84 13.31 -34.17
N GLY A 506 50.68 14.24 -33.24
CA GLY A 506 50.02 15.51 -33.45
C GLY A 506 48.50 15.48 -33.58
N ASN A 507 47.85 14.28 -33.57
CA ASN A 507 46.42 14.10 -33.76
C ASN A 507 45.77 13.30 -32.63
N VAL A 508 44.58 13.70 -32.21
CA VAL A 508 43.76 13.00 -31.24
C VAL A 508 42.34 12.85 -31.81
N TYR A 509 41.89 11.61 -31.92
CA TYR A 509 40.53 11.25 -32.40
C TYR A 509 39.72 10.75 -31.22
N LEU A 510 38.63 11.45 -30.91
CA LEU A 510 37.70 11.06 -29.86
C LEU A 510 36.44 10.49 -30.49
N GLY A 511 36.01 9.33 -30.04
CA GLY A 511 34.75 8.73 -30.45
C GLY A 511 34.09 8.07 -29.26
N GLY A 512 32.78 8.25 -29.11
CA GLY A 512 32.08 7.70 -27.95
C GLY A 512 30.59 7.58 -28.09
N ASP A 513 30.00 6.87 -27.14
CA ASP A 513 28.57 6.64 -27.04
C ASP A 513 28.11 6.52 -25.58
N ALA A 514 26.86 6.88 -25.34
CA ALA A 514 26.20 6.69 -24.05
C ALA A 514 24.84 6.02 -24.27
N ASN A 515 24.51 5.04 -23.42
CA ASN A 515 23.22 4.36 -23.53
C ASN A 515 22.03 5.24 -23.15
N ARG A 516 22.25 6.26 -22.30
CA ARG A 516 21.27 7.26 -21.85
C ARG A 516 21.97 8.56 -21.56
N ASN A 517 21.23 9.66 -21.40
CA ASN A 517 21.76 10.99 -21.08
C ASN A 517 22.93 11.42 -22.02
N ARG A 518 22.65 11.43 -23.33
CA ARG A 518 23.62 11.81 -24.37
C ARG A 518 24.18 13.21 -24.17
N LEU A 519 23.33 14.19 -23.83
CA LEU A 519 23.76 15.56 -23.59
C LEU A 519 24.82 15.66 -22.48
N GLY A 520 24.57 15.02 -21.34
CA GLY A 520 25.52 15.01 -20.24
C GLY A 520 26.83 14.24 -20.56
N PHE A 521 26.80 13.31 -21.51
CA PHE A 521 28.00 12.64 -22.04
C PHE A 521 28.77 13.58 -22.95
N GLU A 522 28.10 14.22 -23.91
CA GLU A 522 28.73 15.18 -24.85
C GLU A 522 29.40 16.34 -24.12
N ASP A 523 28.75 16.90 -23.09
CA ASP A 523 29.36 17.95 -22.26
C ASP A 523 30.66 17.49 -21.57
N ARG A 524 30.69 16.25 -21.08
CA ARG A 524 31.92 15.68 -20.50
C ARG A 524 32.98 15.45 -21.54
N ALA A 525 32.61 14.92 -22.71
CA ALA A 525 33.53 14.70 -23.80
C ALA A 525 34.14 16.04 -24.31
N LYS A 526 33.34 17.09 -24.45
CA LYS A 526 33.81 18.45 -24.78
C LYS A 526 34.75 18.99 -23.70
N LYS A 527 34.47 18.76 -22.42
CA LYS A 527 35.37 19.15 -21.32
C LYS A 527 36.70 18.38 -21.38
N ILE A 528 36.70 17.10 -21.73
CA ILE A 528 37.93 16.34 -21.96
C ILE A 528 38.74 16.96 -23.09
N ILE A 529 38.10 17.32 -24.21
CA ILE A 529 38.75 17.97 -25.34
C ILE A 529 39.36 19.30 -24.91
N ALA A 530 38.64 20.12 -24.17
CA ALA A 530 39.13 21.41 -23.67
C ALA A 530 40.38 21.21 -22.78
N LEU A 531 40.38 20.20 -21.90
CA LEU A 531 41.55 19.87 -21.07
C LEU A 531 42.75 19.39 -21.87
N ILE A 532 42.55 18.62 -22.96
CA ILE A 532 43.62 18.18 -23.83
C ILE A 532 44.28 19.39 -24.58
N ARG A 533 43.45 20.36 -24.96
CA ARG A 533 43.90 21.59 -25.66
C ARG A 533 44.62 22.59 -24.75
N GLN A 534 44.39 22.59 -23.44
CA GLN A 534 45.03 23.54 -22.54
C GLN A 534 46.54 23.29 -22.44
N PRO A 535 47.37 24.36 -22.55
CA PRO A 535 48.80 24.24 -22.23
C PRO A 535 48.95 23.81 -20.78
N GLN A 536 49.87 22.88 -20.48
CA GLN A 536 50.23 22.63 -19.08
C GLN A 536 50.70 23.96 -18.48
N ALA A 537 50.07 24.45 -17.43
CA ALA A 537 50.64 25.48 -16.60
C ALA A 537 52.00 24.95 -16.14
N ALA A 538 53.09 25.63 -16.51
CA ALA A 538 54.42 25.28 -16.02
C ALA A 538 54.37 25.36 -14.49
N GLY A 539 54.45 24.16 -13.83
CA GLY A 539 54.57 24.06 -12.39
C GLY A 539 56.02 24.26 -11.97
#